data_f82789a5a80384f97561065ab29dd7e9
#
_entry.id   f82789a5a80384f97561065ab29dd7e9
#
_cell.length_a   1.000
_cell.length_b   1.000
_cell.length_c   1.000
_cell.angle_alpha   90.00
_cell.angle_beta   90.00
_cell.angle_gamma   90.00
#
_symmetry.space_group_name_H-M   'P 1'
#
loop_
_entity.id
_entity.type
_entity.pdbx_description
1 polymer ?
#
loop_
_entity_poly.entity_id
_entity_poly.type
_entity_poly.pdbx_seq_one_letter_code
_entity_poly.pdbx_strand_id
1 'polypeptide(L)'
;MTGRPEKLFPLFATMTSLDGIGPKTALTLESVGVTKPKDLLMTLPLSGVDRCQRATIRDVVAPSVVTVEVTIGEHYPPRTRGRPYRIHVTDAEMTFQLVFFHARGDYLSKQLPTGQHRIVSGKIEVFDNVVQMVHPDHILRVEDAGQISAFEPVYPLHAGITQKLMWKGTRAALGLAPDLAEWIDPNLVTQHGWPTWLQAMRDAHTPEATSDLSMHAVARERLAYDELFAHQMTLALARAVARRSKGRSSVPTNLLQNRVLAGLPYKSTGAQTRAV
;
A
#
# COMPACT_ATOMS: atom_id res chain seq x y z
N MET A 1 29.44 5.51 18.00
CA MET A 1 28.26 5.37 17.12
C MET A 1 27.06 5.45 18.04
N THR A 2 26.29 6.51 17.95
CA THR A 2 25.02 6.60 18.67
C THR A 2 24.09 5.54 18.05
N GLY A 3 23.64 4.61 18.89
CA GLY A 3 22.68 3.57 18.46
C GLY A 3 21.36 4.19 17.99
N ARG A 4 20.51 3.37 17.39
CA ARG A 4 19.15 3.78 17.01
C ARG A 4 18.39 4.24 18.25
N PRO A 5 17.60 5.35 18.17
CA PRO A 5 16.75 5.77 19.26
C PRO A 5 15.78 4.66 19.69
N GLU A 6 15.60 4.45 20.98
CA GLU A 6 14.75 3.38 21.55
C GLU A 6 13.30 3.46 21.07
N LYS A 7 12.78 4.68 20.88
CA LYS A 7 11.44 4.93 20.32
C LYS A 7 11.18 4.23 18.98
N LEU A 8 12.25 3.96 18.21
CA LEU A 8 12.14 3.31 16.90
C LEU A 8 12.27 1.78 16.97
N PHE A 9 12.65 1.20 18.11
CA PHE A 9 12.88 -0.24 18.24
C PHE A 9 11.68 -1.09 17.79
N PRO A 10 10.42 -0.75 18.12
CA PRO A 10 9.27 -1.52 17.68
C PRO A 10 9.16 -1.65 16.17
N LEU A 11 9.53 -0.60 15.41
CA LEU A 11 9.51 -0.61 13.94
C LEU A 11 10.59 -1.49 13.31
N PHE A 12 11.59 -1.91 14.08
CA PHE A 12 12.69 -2.77 13.65
C PHE A 12 12.66 -4.16 14.30
N ALA A 13 11.61 -4.48 15.04
CA ALA A 13 11.37 -5.81 15.58
C ALA A 13 11.14 -6.85 14.46
N THR A 14 11.00 -8.11 14.82
CA THR A 14 10.62 -9.16 13.88
C THR A 14 9.17 -9.00 13.42
N MET A 15 8.83 -9.45 12.22
CA MET A 15 7.46 -9.37 11.69
C MET A 15 6.44 -10.11 12.59
N THR A 16 6.87 -11.15 13.29
CA THR A 16 6.03 -11.90 14.24
C THR A 16 5.66 -11.12 15.50
N SER A 17 6.25 -9.95 15.73
CA SER A 17 5.84 -9.04 16.82
C SER A 17 4.54 -8.30 16.50
N LEU A 18 4.13 -8.29 15.22
CA LEU A 18 2.87 -7.68 14.79
C LEU A 18 1.70 -8.62 15.09
N ASP A 19 0.64 -8.06 15.68
CA ASP A 19 -0.56 -8.83 15.97
C ASP A 19 -1.16 -9.43 14.69
N GLY A 20 -1.39 -10.74 14.73
CA GLY A 20 -1.95 -11.53 13.64
C GLY A 20 -1.00 -11.83 12.50
N ILE A 21 0.31 -11.64 12.66
CA ILE A 21 1.34 -12.13 11.74
C ILE A 21 2.09 -13.29 12.38
N GLY A 22 1.69 -14.52 12.01
CA GLY A 22 2.39 -15.73 12.45
C GLY A 22 3.67 -16.03 11.67
N PRO A 23 4.48 -17.02 12.10
CA PRO A 23 5.77 -17.34 11.48
C PRO A 23 5.67 -17.63 9.98
N LYS A 24 4.66 -18.37 9.53
CA LYS A 24 4.45 -18.70 8.11
C LYS A 24 4.19 -17.44 7.28
N THR A 25 3.38 -16.53 7.81
CA THR A 25 3.07 -15.25 7.15
C THR A 25 4.31 -14.34 7.12
N ALA A 26 5.09 -14.29 8.20
CA ALA A 26 6.33 -13.56 8.27
C ALA A 26 7.32 -14.02 7.19
N LEU A 27 7.52 -15.33 7.03
CA LEU A 27 8.36 -15.89 5.97
C LEU A 27 7.88 -15.51 4.56
N THR A 28 6.57 -15.48 4.33
CA THR A 28 6.01 -15.04 3.04
C THR A 28 6.30 -13.57 2.79
N LEU A 29 6.18 -12.70 3.79
CA LEU A 29 6.52 -11.28 3.69
C LEU A 29 8.03 -11.06 3.49
N GLU A 30 8.85 -11.81 4.20
CA GLU A 30 10.32 -11.77 4.05
C GLU A 30 10.77 -12.14 2.63
N SER A 31 10.12 -13.11 1.99
CA SER A 31 10.44 -13.53 0.62
C SER A 31 10.26 -12.43 -0.44
N VAL A 32 9.51 -11.37 -0.11
CA VAL A 32 9.29 -10.19 -0.97
C VAL A 32 9.95 -8.92 -0.43
N GLY A 33 10.89 -9.07 0.52
CA GLY A 33 11.68 -7.97 1.05
C GLY A 33 11.05 -7.21 2.23
N VAL A 34 9.87 -7.61 2.70
CA VAL A 34 9.20 -7.01 3.87
C VAL A 34 9.65 -7.77 5.12
N THR A 35 10.71 -7.31 5.76
CA THR A 35 11.39 -8.00 6.86
C THR A 35 11.10 -7.41 8.23
N LYS A 36 10.67 -6.16 8.28
CA LYS A 36 10.45 -5.38 9.51
C LYS A 36 9.12 -4.60 9.43
N PRO A 37 8.50 -4.26 10.57
CA PRO A 37 7.29 -3.42 10.59
C PRO A 37 7.43 -2.10 9.80
N LYS A 38 8.61 -1.47 9.84
CA LYS A 38 8.88 -0.26 9.05
C LYS A 38 8.69 -0.46 7.55
N ASP A 39 8.95 -1.65 7.03
CA ASP A 39 8.87 -1.92 5.59
C ASP A 39 7.41 -1.89 5.12
N LEU A 40 6.46 -2.29 5.99
CA LEU A 40 5.02 -2.11 5.73
C LEU A 40 4.63 -0.63 5.69
N LEU A 41 5.19 0.20 6.59
CA LEU A 41 4.92 1.65 6.60
C LEU A 41 5.46 2.35 5.35
N MET A 42 6.57 1.86 4.80
CA MET A 42 7.16 2.42 3.57
C MET A 42 6.50 1.85 2.30
N THR A 43 5.62 0.87 2.43
CA THR A 43 4.86 0.31 1.31
C THR A 43 3.52 1.02 1.20
N LEU A 44 3.48 2.16 0.52
CA LEU A 44 2.27 2.96 0.37
C LEU A 44 1.27 2.31 -0.61
N PRO A 45 -0.04 2.54 -0.44
CA PRO A 45 -1.06 2.06 -1.38
C PRO A 45 -0.88 2.71 -2.75
N LEU A 46 -1.08 1.92 -3.82
CA LEU A 46 -0.95 2.37 -5.21
C LEU A 46 -2.25 2.93 -5.78
N SER A 47 -3.38 2.41 -5.30
CA SER A 47 -4.72 2.81 -5.72
C SER A 47 -5.69 2.64 -4.56
N GLY A 48 -6.95 2.91 -4.79
CA GLY A 48 -8.01 2.68 -3.82
C GLY A 48 -9.30 2.24 -4.51
N VAL A 49 -10.15 1.60 -3.75
CA VAL A 49 -11.47 1.14 -4.20
C VAL A 49 -12.53 1.93 -3.44
N ASP A 50 -13.38 2.64 -4.17
CA ASP A 50 -14.58 3.25 -3.60
C ASP A 50 -15.56 2.14 -3.19
N ARG A 51 -15.84 2.09 -1.89
CA ARG A 51 -16.79 1.15 -1.28
C ARG A 51 -17.93 1.87 -0.56
N CYS A 52 -18.20 3.10 -0.95
CA CYS A 52 -19.36 3.82 -0.42
C CYS A 52 -20.62 2.97 -0.63
N GLN A 53 -21.39 2.81 0.45
CA GLN A 53 -22.63 2.03 0.40
C GLN A 53 -23.67 2.74 -0.46
N ARG A 54 -24.31 1.98 -1.34
CA ARG A 54 -25.41 2.42 -2.22
C ARG A 54 -26.70 1.71 -1.84
N ALA A 55 -27.83 2.32 -2.13
CA ALA A 55 -29.13 1.72 -1.93
C ALA A 55 -29.43 0.62 -2.95
N THR A 56 -28.97 0.79 -4.19
CA THR A 56 -29.22 -0.13 -5.32
C THR A 56 -28.02 -0.16 -6.28
N ILE A 57 -27.92 -1.25 -7.02
CA ILE A 57 -26.94 -1.37 -8.13
C ILE A 57 -27.57 -1.10 -9.51
N ARG A 58 -28.84 -0.70 -9.58
CA ARG A 58 -29.63 -0.54 -10.82
C ARG A 58 -28.94 0.33 -11.85
N ASP A 59 -28.43 1.49 -11.41
CA ASP A 59 -27.83 2.50 -12.30
C ASP A 59 -26.31 2.37 -12.42
N VAL A 60 -25.76 1.26 -11.92
CA VAL A 60 -24.30 1.05 -11.94
C VAL A 60 -23.89 0.39 -13.25
N VAL A 61 -22.99 1.03 -13.98
CA VAL A 61 -22.41 0.46 -15.18
C VAL A 61 -21.39 -0.61 -14.80
N ALA A 62 -21.67 -1.86 -15.14
CA ALA A 62 -20.71 -2.97 -14.96
C ALA A 62 -19.63 -2.96 -16.05
N PRO A 63 -18.35 -3.33 -15.72
CA PRO A 63 -17.89 -3.81 -14.45
C PRO A 63 -17.54 -2.70 -13.44
N SER A 64 -18.05 -2.76 -12.21
CA SER A 64 -17.74 -1.81 -11.14
C SER A 64 -17.71 -2.50 -9.79
N VAL A 65 -16.98 -1.95 -8.83
CA VAL A 65 -17.06 -2.37 -7.43
C VAL A 65 -18.20 -1.62 -6.76
N VAL A 66 -19.01 -2.34 -6.02
CA VAL A 66 -20.17 -1.78 -5.30
C VAL A 66 -20.27 -2.34 -3.89
N THR A 67 -20.83 -1.56 -3.00
CA THR A 67 -21.22 -1.98 -1.65
C THR A 67 -22.69 -1.71 -1.50
N VAL A 68 -23.48 -2.74 -1.18
CA VAL A 68 -24.93 -2.65 -1.14
C VAL A 68 -25.49 -3.58 -0.05
N GLU A 69 -26.58 -3.13 0.59
CA GLU A 69 -27.37 -3.98 1.45
C GLU A 69 -28.30 -4.84 0.61
N VAL A 70 -28.35 -6.12 0.91
CA VAL A 70 -29.20 -7.09 0.19
C VAL A 70 -29.97 -7.99 1.15
N THR A 71 -31.16 -8.37 0.73
CA THR A 71 -31.89 -9.48 1.33
C THR A 71 -31.49 -10.78 0.63
N ILE A 72 -31.11 -11.78 1.41
CA ILE A 72 -30.70 -13.08 0.90
C ILE A 72 -31.93 -13.87 0.49
N GLY A 73 -31.97 -14.26 -0.76
CA GLY A 73 -33.05 -15.07 -1.35
C GLY A 73 -32.68 -16.57 -1.44
N GLU A 74 -33.13 -17.18 -2.54
CA GLU A 74 -32.95 -18.61 -2.75
C GLU A 74 -31.50 -19.01 -3.08
N HIS A 75 -31.10 -20.16 -2.56
CA HIS A 75 -29.83 -20.80 -2.79
C HIS A 75 -29.93 -21.85 -3.90
N TYR A 76 -29.04 -21.79 -4.85
CA TYR A 76 -28.93 -22.72 -5.98
C TYR A 76 -27.62 -23.48 -5.91
N PRO A 77 -27.56 -24.60 -5.20
CA PRO A 77 -26.35 -25.43 -5.14
C PRO A 77 -26.02 -26.02 -6.52
N PRO A 78 -24.75 -26.25 -6.84
CA PRO A 78 -24.36 -26.85 -8.10
C PRO A 78 -24.89 -28.26 -8.26
N ARG A 79 -25.56 -28.54 -9.38
CA ARG A 79 -26.05 -29.90 -9.70
C ARG A 79 -24.94 -30.84 -10.12
N THR A 80 -23.81 -30.31 -10.62
CA THR A 80 -22.67 -31.10 -11.08
C THR A 80 -21.37 -30.48 -10.57
N ARG A 81 -20.35 -31.29 -10.34
CA ARG A 81 -19.04 -30.86 -9.90
C ARG A 81 -18.43 -29.85 -10.91
N GLY A 82 -17.88 -28.76 -10.41
CA GLY A 82 -17.28 -27.69 -11.24
C GLY A 82 -18.24 -26.55 -11.62
N ARG A 83 -19.55 -26.68 -11.34
CA ARG A 83 -20.49 -25.56 -11.49
C ARG A 83 -20.46 -24.65 -10.25
N PRO A 84 -20.68 -23.32 -10.40
CA PRO A 84 -20.72 -22.41 -9.27
C PRO A 84 -22.00 -22.60 -8.43
N TYR A 85 -21.87 -22.30 -7.15
CA TYR A 85 -23.01 -22.08 -6.24
C TYR A 85 -23.53 -20.66 -6.47
N ARG A 86 -24.84 -20.50 -6.64
CA ARG A 86 -25.48 -19.21 -6.86
C ARG A 86 -26.48 -18.92 -5.74
N ILE A 87 -26.57 -17.65 -5.37
CA ILE A 87 -27.54 -17.17 -4.39
C ILE A 87 -28.21 -15.95 -5.01
N HIS A 88 -29.53 -15.96 -5.11
CA HIS A 88 -30.28 -14.78 -5.48
C HIS A 88 -30.29 -13.81 -4.31
N VAL A 89 -30.07 -12.55 -4.58
CA VAL A 89 -30.13 -11.48 -3.59
C VAL A 89 -30.88 -10.30 -4.18
N THR A 90 -31.60 -9.58 -3.33
CA THR A 90 -32.37 -8.41 -3.74
C THR A 90 -31.91 -7.21 -2.95
N ASP A 91 -31.53 -6.14 -3.62
CA ASP A 91 -31.31 -4.82 -3.03
C ASP A 91 -32.63 -4.03 -2.97
N ALA A 92 -32.57 -2.70 -2.82
CA ALA A 92 -33.77 -1.88 -2.72
C ALA A 92 -34.65 -1.91 -3.99
N GLU A 93 -34.08 -2.18 -5.18
CA GLU A 93 -34.79 -2.02 -6.45
C GLU A 93 -34.67 -3.19 -7.42
N MET A 94 -33.66 -4.06 -7.27
CA MET A 94 -33.42 -5.15 -8.21
C MET A 94 -32.87 -6.42 -7.57
N THR A 95 -33.01 -7.53 -8.31
CA THR A 95 -32.45 -8.82 -7.93
C THR A 95 -31.23 -9.11 -8.81
N PHE A 96 -30.17 -9.64 -8.18
CA PHE A 96 -28.96 -10.10 -8.85
C PHE A 96 -28.41 -11.37 -8.20
N GLN A 97 -27.27 -11.88 -8.64
CA GLN A 97 -26.71 -13.14 -8.15
C GLN A 97 -25.36 -12.95 -7.46
N LEU A 98 -25.21 -13.55 -6.29
CA LEU A 98 -23.88 -13.85 -5.73
C LEU A 98 -23.43 -15.21 -6.26
N VAL A 99 -22.21 -15.30 -6.77
CA VAL A 99 -21.67 -16.49 -7.41
C VAL A 99 -20.40 -16.94 -6.71
N PHE A 100 -20.36 -18.22 -6.33
CA PHE A 100 -19.22 -18.80 -5.59
C PHE A 100 -18.73 -20.07 -6.30
N PHE A 101 -17.48 -20.05 -6.75
CA PHE A 101 -16.80 -21.26 -7.24
C PHE A 101 -16.16 -22.02 -6.07
N HIS A 102 -16.20 -23.34 -6.09
CA HIS A 102 -15.58 -24.23 -5.09
C HIS A 102 -16.05 -24.03 -3.65
N ALA A 103 -17.23 -23.46 -3.45
CA ALA A 103 -17.77 -23.21 -2.12
C ALA A 103 -18.42 -24.44 -1.50
N ARG A 104 -18.35 -24.54 -0.17
CA ARG A 104 -19.09 -25.54 0.61
C ARG A 104 -20.47 -24.99 0.94
N GLY A 105 -21.52 -25.68 0.50
CA GLY A 105 -22.91 -25.21 0.67
C GLY A 105 -23.29 -24.94 2.12
N ASP A 106 -22.91 -25.84 3.05
CA ASP A 106 -23.17 -25.66 4.49
C ASP A 106 -22.56 -24.36 5.07
N TYR A 107 -21.40 -24.00 4.58
CA TYR A 107 -20.75 -22.74 5.00
C TYR A 107 -21.51 -21.51 4.48
N LEU A 108 -21.90 -21.53 3.19
CA LEU A 108 -22.65 -20.42 2.58
C LEU A 108 -24.04 -20.28 3.22
N SER A 109 -24.75 -21.35 3.48
CA SER A 109 -26.08 -21.29 4.12
C SER A 109 -26.03 -20.71 5.54
N LYS A 110 -24.91 -20.92 6.26
CA LYS A 110 -24.69 -20.32 7.59
C LYS A 110 -24.31 -18.85 7.50
N GLN A 111 -23.49 -18.48 6.51
CA GLN A 111 -23.04 -17.11 6.35
C GLN A 111 -24.11 -16.20 5.74
N LEU A 112 -24.91 -16.75 4.83
CA LEU A 112 -25.94 -16.08 4.05
C LEU A 112 -27.31 -16.77 4.23
N PRO A 113 -27.91 -16.75 5.43
CA PRO A 113 -29.22 -17.39 5.64
C PRO A 113 -30.31 -16.67 4.83
N THR A 114 -31.17 -17.44 4.17
CA THR A 114 -32.32 -16.91 3.42
C THR A 114 -33.20 -16.02 4.31
N GLY A 115 -33.66 -14.90 3.78
CA GLY A 115 -34.49 -13.90 4.45
C GLY A 115 -33.73 -12.92 5.33
N GLN A 116 -32.42 -13.10 5.54
CA GLN A 116 -31.62 -12.14 6.32
C GLN A 116 -31.00 -11.06 5.44
N HIS A 117 -30.76 -9.92 6.05
CA HIS A 117 -30.05 -8.80 5.45
C HIS A 117 -28.53 -8.95 5.62
N ARG A 118 -27.78 -8.60 4.58
CA ARG A 118 -26.32 -8.56 4.58
C ARG A 118 -25.82 -7.37 3.80
N ILE A 119 -24.68 -6.82 4.22
CA ILE A 119 -23.89 -5.92 3.38
C ILE A 119 -22.97 -6.77 2.56
N VAL A 120 -23.03 -6.63 1.24
CA VAL A 120 -22.11 -7.27 0.30
C VAL A 120 -21.33 -6.22 -0.45
N SER A 121 -20.04 -6.43 -0.60
CA SER A 121 -19.16 -5.57 -1.38
C SER A 121 -18.29 -6.40 -2.30
N GLY A 122 -18.23 -6.01 -3.56
CA GLY A 122 -17.44 -6.71 -4.57
C GLY A 122 -17.69 -6.17 -5.97
N LYS A 123 -16.98 -6.75 -6.92
CA LYS A 123 -17.11 -6.40 -8.34
C LYS A 123 -18.37 -7.02 -8.93
N ILE A 124 -19.23 -6.18 -9.48
CA ILE A 124 -20.35 -6.65 -10.31
C ILE A 124 -19.93 -6.76 -11.78
N GLU A 125 -20.50 -7.72 -12.45
CA GLU A 125 -20.35 -7.96 -13.88
C GLU A 125 -21.67 -8.46 -14.49
N VAL A 126 -21.83 -8.34 -15.80
CA VAL A 126 -22.98 -8.91 -16.51
C VAL A 126 -22.50 -10.15 -17.23
N PHE A 127 -23.13 -11.27 -16.93
CA PHE A 127 -22.88 -12.53 -17.59
C PHE A 127 -24.23 -13.14 -18.01
N ASP A 128 -24.37 -13.47 -19.28
CA ASP A 128 -25.59 -14.05 -19.84
C ASP A 128 -26.86 -13.20 -19.54
N ASN A 129 -26.73 -11.87 -19.67
CA ASN A 129 -27.74 -10.87 -19.33
C ASN A 129 -28.18 -10.83 -17.84
N VAL A 130 -27.44 -11.48 -16.96
CA VAL A 130 -27.69 -11.45 -15.52
C VAL A 130 -26.58 -10.67 -14.81
N VAL A 131 -26.95 -9.74 -13.96
CA VAL A 131 -25.99 -9.06 -13.11
C VAL A 131 -25.55 -10.02 -12.01
N GLN A 132 -24.25 -10.19 -11.85
CA GLN A 132 -23.69 -11.07 -10.84
C GLN A 132 -22.50 -10.43 -10.13
N MET A 133 -22.30 -10.84 -8.87
CA MET A 133 -21.12 -10.52 -8.08
C MET A 133 -20.41 -11.84 -7.77
N VAL A 134 -19.23 -12.04 -8.37
CA VAL A 134 -18.45 -13.27 -8.21
C VAL A 134 -17.51 -13.11 -7.04
N HIS A 135 -17.59 -14.02 -6.07
CA HIS A 135 -16.77 -13.99 -4.85
C HIS A 135 -16.71 -12.60 -4.20
N PRO A 136 -17.83 -12.11 -3.60
CA PRO A 136 -17.80 -10.83 -2.89
C PRO A 136 -16.57 -10.69 -2.00
N ASP A 137 -15.90 -9.52 -2.04
CA ASP A 137 -14.75 -9.25 -1.20
C ASP A 137 -15.12 -9.18 0.28
N HIS A 138 -16.31 -8.61 0.57
CA HIS A 138 -16.85 -8.50 1.91
C HIS A 138 -18.30 -9.01 1.94
N ILE A 139 -18.62 -9.75 2.99
CA ILE A 139 -19.97 -10.19 3.36
C ILE A 139 -20.09 -9.97 4.86
N LEU A 140 -20.87 -9.00 5.27
CA LEU A 140 -21.03 -8.58 6.67
C LEU A 140 -22.49 -8.57 7.07
N ARG A 141 -22.74 -8.60 8.38
CA ARG A 141 -24.03 -8.25 8.93
C ARG A 141 -24.25 -6.74 8.80
N VAL A 142 -25.49 -6.30 8.81
CA VAL A 142 -25.82 -4.87 8.70
C VAL A 142 -25.23 -4.06 9.86
N GLU A 143 -25.24 -4.63 11.08
CA GLU A 143 -24.63 -4.01 12.26
C GLU A 143 -23.10 -3.85 12.16
N ASP A 144 -22.47 -4.63 11.30
CA ASP A 144 -21.01 -4.62 11.06
C ASP A 144 -20.60 -3.75 9.86
N ALA A 145 -21.53 -3.03 9.22
CA ALA A 145 -21.30 -2.24 8.01
C ALA A 145 -20.10 -1.25 8.15
N GLY A 146 -19.92 -0.67 9.34
CA GLY A 146 -18.83 0.24 9.65
C GLY A 146 -17.42 -0.38 9.61
N GLN A 147 -17.30 -1.71 9.44
CA GLN A 147 -16.00 -2.37 9.26
C GLN A 147 -15.46 -2.23 7.83
N ILE A 148 -16.30 -1.88 6.86
CA ILE A 148 -15.88 -1.58 5.49
C ILE A 148 -15.50 -0.10 5.44
N SER A 149 -14.26 0.20 5.10
CA SER A 149 -13.85 1.57 4.82
C SER A 149 -14.56 2.08 3.56
N ALA A 150 -15.07 3.30 3.58
CA ALA A 150 -15.70 3.91 2.41
C ALA A 150 -14.75 3.99 1.20
N PHE A 151 -13.46 4.14 1.47
CA PHE A 151 -12.40 4.06 0.47
C PHE A 151 -11.31 3.10 0.96
N GLU A 152 -11.16 1.97 0.28
CA GLU A 152 -10.24 0.89 0.68
C GLU A 152 -8.90 1.01 -0.05
N PRO A 153 -7.77 1.18 0.67
CA PRO A 153 -6.46 1.26 0.04
C PRO A 153 -6.05 -0.07 -0.58
N VAL A 154 -5.46 -0.02 -1.77
CA VAL A 154 -4.93 -1.17 -2.50
C VAL A 154 -3.41 -1.12 -2.53
N TYR A 155 -2.79 -2.10 -1.89
CA TYR A 155 -1.32 -2.24 -1.81
C TYR A 155 -0.78 -3.07 -2.98
N PRO A 156 0.50 -2.87 -3.34
CA PRO A 156 1.19 -3.76 -4.28
C PRO A 156 1.21 -5.17 -3.69
N LEU A 157 0.83 -6.15 -4.52
CA LEU A 157 0.78 -7.55 -4.11
C LEU A 157 1.86 -8.37 -4.81
N HIS A 158 2.35 -9.35 -4.07
CA HIS A 158 3.23 -10.40 -4.55
C HIS A 158 2.59 -11.77 -4.33
N ALA A 159 3.11 -12.81 -4.98
CA ALA A 159 2.57 -14.16 -4.84
C ALA A 159 2.51 -14.60 -3.36
N GLY A 160 1.36 -15.09 -2.94
CA GLY A 160 1.11 -15.53 -1.57
C GLY A 160 0.72 -14.44 -0.57
N ILE A 161 0.71 -13.16 -0.98
CA ILE A 161 0.28 -12.04 -0.15
C ILE A 161 -1.08 -11.54 -0.63
N THR A 162 -2.00 -11.32 0.32
CA THR A 162 -3.36 -10.82 0.04
C THR A 162 -3.51 -9.37 0.51
N GLN A 163 -4.45 -8.60 -0.09
CA GLN A 163 -4.78 -7.26 0.37
C GLN A 163 -5.12 -7.24 1.87
N LYS A 164 -5.92 -8.20 2.31
CA LYS A 164 -6.31 -8.33 3.73
C LYS A 164 -5.08 -8.47 4.65
N LEU A 165 -4.06 -9.21 4.22
CA LEU A 165 -2.82 -9.37 4.97
C LEU A 165 -2.04 -8.06 5.02
N MET A 166 -1.86 -7.38 3.86
CA MET A 166 -1.18 -6.08 3.78
C MET A 166 -1.87 -5.06 4.67
N TRP A 167 -3.18 -4.96 4.54
CA TRP A 167 -3.98 -4.02 5.33
C TRP A 167 -3.85 -4.26 6.84
N LYS A 168 -3.99 -5.53 7.28
CA LYS A 168 -3.85 -5.90 8.69
C LYS A 168 -2.44 -5.61 9.22
N GLY A 169 -1.41 -6.00 8.47
CA GLY A 169 -0.02 -5.80 8.84
C GLY A 169 0.35 -4.32 8.91
N THR A 170 -0.04 -3.52 7.92
CA THR A 170 0.21 -2.08 7.89
C THR A 170 -0.48 -1.36 9.04
N ARG A 171 -1.74 -1.72 9.34
CA ARG A 171 -2.48 -1.16 10.47
C ARG A 171 -1.80 -1.47 11.81
N ALA A 172 -1.33 -2.70 11.99
CA ALA A 172 -0.57 -3.08 13.19
C ALA A 172 0.76 -2.31 13.26
N ALA A 173 1.48 -2.15 12.14
CA ALA A 173 2.71 -1.38 12.08
C ALA A 173 2.50 0.12 12.37
N LEU A 174 1.40 0.72 11.88
CA LEU A 174 1.01 2.10 12.21
C LEU A 174 0.78 2.30 13.71
N GLY A 175 0.25 1.29 14.39
CA GLY A 175 0.09 1.30 15.85
C GLY A 175 1.42 1.34 16.61
N LEU A 176 2.52 0.90 15.98
CA LEU A 176 3.88 0.94 16.55
C LEU A 176 4.64 2.22 16.18
N ALA A 177 4.12 3.03 15.24
CA ALA A 177 4.79 4.24 14.79
C ALA A 177 4.82 5.29 15.91
N PRO A 178 6.01 5.74 16.34
CA PRO A 178 6.11 6.71 17.41
C PRO A 178 5.80 8.12 16.95
N ASP A 179 5.33 8.95 17.86
CA ASP A 179 5.32 10.39 17.67
C ASP A 179 6.74 10.93 17.81
N LEU A 180 7.26 11.52 16.74
CA LEU A 180 8.61 12.05 16.63
C LEU A 180 8.57 13.58 16.64
N ALA A 181 9.57 14.20 17.27
CA ALA A 181 9.75 15.63 17.15
C ALA A 181 9.99 16.03 15.68
N GLU A 182 9.48 17.20 15.31
CA GLU A 182 9.67 17.71 13.95
C GLU A 182 11.16 18.01 13.68
N TRP A 183 11.63 17.60 12.52
CA TRP A 183 13.02 17.79 12.05
C TRP A 183 13.16 18.72 10.85
N ILE A 184 12.04 19.14 10.25
CA ILE A 184 12.01 20.09 9.15
C ILE A 184 11.88 21.50 9.71
N ASP A 185 12.42 22.49 8.98
CA ASP A 185 12.26 23.89 9.32
C ASP A 185 10.77 24.24 9.46
N PRO A 186 10.34 24.85 10.59
CA PRO A 186 8.93 25.16 10.83
C PRO A 186 8.30 26.08 9.77
N ASN A 187 9.10 26.99 9.17
CA ASN A 187 8.61 27.85 8.12
C ASN A 187 8.25 27.06 6.86
N LEU A 188 9.07 26.06 6.52
CA LEU A 188 8.82 25.19 5.38
C LEU A 188 7.57 24.32 5.62
N VAL A 189 7.46 23.73 6.81
CA VAL A 189 6.28 22.97 7.21
C VAL A 189 5.00 23.81 7.07
N THR A 190 5.05 25.05 7.58
CA THR A 190 3.90 25.97 7.51
C THR A 190 3.58 26.38 6.08
N GLN A 191 4.60 26.70 5.27
CA GLN A 191 4.44 27.11 3.88
C GLN A 191 3.75 26.05 3.03
N HIS A 192 4.08 24.76 3.24
CA HIS A 192 3.51 23.65 2.50
C HIS A 192 2.25 23.05 3.17
N GLY A 193 1.91 23.48 4.38
CA GLY A 193 0.80 22.92 5.16
C GLY A 193 1.02 21.45 5.52
N TRP A 194 2.27 21.02 5.68
CA TRP A 194 2.58 19.62 5.97
C TRP A 194 2.18 19.22 7.38
N PRO A 195 1.56 18.04 7.55
CA PRO A 195 1.31 17.46 8.85
C PRO A 195 2.60 16.93 9.48
N THR A 196 2.53 16.51 10.76
CA THR A 196 3.61 15.75 11.38
C THR A 196 3.90 14.46 10.61
N TRP A 197 5.11 13.92 10.74
CA TRP A 197 5.46 12.66 10.09
C TRP A 197 4.48 11.53 10.40
N LEU A 198 4.10 11.38 11.68
CA LEU A 198 3.16 10.33 12.09
C LEU A 198 1.78 10.53 11.46
N GLN A 199 1.30 11.79 11.38
CA GLN A 199 0.02 12.08 10.73
C GLN A 199 0.10 11.84 9.22
N ALA A 200 1.17 12.30 8.55
CA ALA A 200 1.40 12.04 7.13
C ALA A 200 1.42 10.52 6.83
N MET A 201 2.05 9.74 7.70
CA MET A 201 2.09 8.27 7.56
C MET A 201 0.69 7.66 7.69
N ARG A 202 -0.12 8.12 8.63
CA ARG A 202 -1.51 7.68 8.80
C ARG A 202 -2.36 8.04 7.59
N ASP A 203 -2.33 9.30 7.17
CA ASP A 203 -3.13 9.80 6.05
C ASP A 203 -2.78 9.08 4.74
N ALA A 204 -1.48 8.83 4.50
CA ALA A 204 -1.04 8.09 3.31
C ALA A 204 -1.55 6.63 3.27
N HIS A 205 -1.82 6.02 4.43
CA HIS A 205 -2.33 4.65 4.54
C HIS A 205 -3.85 4.56 4.72
N THR A 206 -4.52 5.67 4.99
CA THR A 206 -5.97 5.76 5.14
C THR A 206 -6.56 6.82 4.20
N PRO A 207 -6.33 6.69 2.87
CA PRO A 207 -6.90 7.62 1.91
C PRO A 207 -8.43 7.60 1.97
N GLU A 208 -9.07 8.74 1.81
CA GLU A 208 -10.52 8.88 1.76
C GLU A 208 -11.03 9.06 0.33
N ALA A 209 -10.13 9.42 -0.60
CA ALA A 209 -10.45 9.64 -2.00
C ALA A 209 -9.24 9.34 -2.91
N THR A 210 -9.48 9.25 -4.22
CA THR A 210 -8.41 9.06 -5.22
C THR A 210 -7.40 10.21 -5.22
N SER A 211 -7.81 11.43 -4.87
CA SER A 211 -6.92 12.59 -4.73
C SER A 211 -5.79 12.35 -3.72
N ASP A 212 -6.07 11.62 -2.63
CA ASP A 212 -5.11 11.36 -1.55
C ASP A 212 -4.01 10.39 -1.96
N LEU A 213 -4.22 9.69 -3.06
CA LEU A 213 -3.23 8.79 -3.69
C LEU A 213 -2.34 9.51 -4.70
N SER A 214 -2.64 10.75 -5.04
CA SER A 214 -1.81 11.57 -5.93
C SER A 214 -0.43 11.81 -5.34
N MET A 215 0.58 11.96 -6.21
CA MET A 215 1.92 12.38 -5.81
C MET A 215 1.93 13.78 -5.15
N HIS A 216 0.93 14.59 -5.43
CA HIS A 216 0.76 15.94 -4.88
C HIS A 216 -0.14 15.99 -3.64
N ALA A 217 -0.61 14.85 -3.15
CA ALA A 217 -1.31 14.79 -1.87
C ALA A 217 -0.36 15.21 -0.74
N VAL A 218 -0.82 16.10 0.14
CA VAL A 218 0.00 16.74 1.18
C VAL A 218 0.79 15.74 2.02
N ALA A 219 0.15 14.64 2.42
CA ALA A 219 0.80 13.58 3.18
C ALA A 219 1.93 12.89 2.38
N ARG A 220 1.71 12.61 1.09
CA ARG A 220 2.71 11.97 0.22
C ARG A 220 3.86 12.91 -0.12
N GLU A 221 3.57 14.18 -0.36
CA GLU A 221 4.58 15.21 -0.58
C GLU A 221 5.50 15.34 0.65
N ARG A 222 4.92 15.37 1.86
CA ARG A 222 5.67 15.36 3.11
C ARG A 222 6.59 14.14 3.21
N LEU A 223 6.09 12.95 2.99
CA LEU A 223 6.88 11.71 3.09
C LEU A 223 7.97 11.65 2.00
N ALA A 224 7.69 12.12 0.80
CA ALA A 224 8.69 12.22 -0.28
C ALA A 224 9.81 13.19 0.07
N TYR A 225 9.47 14.34 0.68
CA TYR A 225 10.47 15.28 1.17
C TYR A 225 11.37 14.64 2.24
N ASP A 226 10.78 13.93 3.22
CA ASP A 226 11.53 13.23 4.26
C ASP A 226 12.53 12.23 3.69
N GLU A 227 12.10 11.43 2.71
CA GLU A 227 12.95 10.44 2.04
C GLU A 227 14.14 11.11 1.31
N LEU A 228 13.84 12.15 0.52
CA LEU A 228 14.88 12.91 -0.19
C LEU A 228 15.82 13.61 0.77
N PHE A 229 15.30 14.20 1.83
CA PHE A 229 16.10 14.86 2.86
C PHE A 229 17.03 13.88 3.58
N ALA A 230 16.51 12.72 3.99
CA ALA A 230 17.31 11.67 4.62
C ALA A 230 18.42 11.16 3.69
N HIS A 231 18.12 11.02 2.40
CA HIS A 231 19.11 10.64 1.38
C HIS A 231 20.21 11.71 1.25
N GLN A 232 19.86 13.00 1.13
CA GLN A 232 20.82 14.10 1.05
C GLN A 232 21.68 14.22 2.31
N MET A 233 21.06 14.05 3.49
CA MET A 233 21.80 14.03 4.75
C MET A 233 22.82 12.89 4.81
N THR A 234 22.45 11.71 4.35
CA THR A 234 23.34 10.53 4.28
C THR A 234 24.55 10.82 3.37
N LEU A 235 24.30 11.41 2.19
CA LEU A 235 25.38 11.81 1.26
C LEU A 235 26.27 12.91 1.86
N ALA A 236 25.68 13.89 2.54
CA ALA A 236 26.44 14.96 3.19
C ALA A 236 27.35 14.40 4.29
N LEU A 237 26.85 13.49 5.11
CA LEU A 237 27.64 12.82 6.14
C LEU A 237 28.77 11.96 5.55
N ALA A 238 28.49 11.20 4.50
CA ALA A 238 29.51 10.41 3.81
C ALA A 238 30.63 11.29 3.24
N ARG A 239 30.25 12.41 2.60
CA ARG A 239 31.22 13.43 2.10
C ARG A 239 32.03 14.04 3.25
N ALA A 240 31.38 14.36 4.37
CA ALA A 240 32.08 14.93 5.53
C ALA A 240 33.10 13.94 6.13
N VAL A 241 32.75 12.65 6.19
CA VAL A 241 33.68 11.59 6.62
C VAL A 241 34.85 11.46 5.63
N ALA A 242 34.59 11.42 4.33
CA ALA A 242 35.62 11.31 3.30
C ALA A 242 36.58 12.51 3.31
N ARG A 243 36.09 13.73 3.58
CA ARG A 243 36.92 14.95 3.68
C ARG A 243 37.82 14.98 4.92
N ARG A 244 37.52 14.18 5.96
CA ARG A 244 38.38 14.10 7.16
C ARG A 244 39.66 13.32 6.92
N SER A 245 39.69 12.43 5.94
CA SER A 245 40.93 11.74 5.55
C SER A 245 41.79 12.66 4.69
N LYS A 246 43.02 12.93 5.15
CA LYS A 246 44.00 13.68 4.34
C LYS A 246 44.37 12.82 3.13
N GLY A 247 44.12 13.33 1.94
CA GLY A 247 44.63 12.72 0.71
C GLY A 247 46.16 12.75 0.66
N ARG A 248 46.76 11.76 0.02
CA ARG A 248 48.17 11.84 -0.35
C ARG A 248 48.26 12.69 -1.63
N SER A 249 49.11 13.70 -1.59
CA SER A 249 49.44 14.46 -2.81
C SER A 249 50.23 13.55 -3.76
N SER A 250 49.68 13.34 -4.95
CA SER A 250 50.39 12.69 -6.04
C SER A 250 51.01 13.77 -6.91
N VAL A 251 52.33 13.92 -6.85
CA VAL A 251 53.04 14.84 -7.73
C VAL A 251 53.33 14.12 -9.04
N PRO A 252 52.66 14.46 -10.14
CA PRO A 252 52.89 13.79 -11.42
C PRO A 252 54.26 14.16 -12.00
N THR A 253 54.91 13.22 -12.64
CA THR A 253 56.08 13.47 -13.45
C THR A 253 55.75 14.07 -14.82
N ASN A 254 54.48 14.19 -15.12
CA ASN A 254 53.86 14.66 -16.38
C ASN A 254 54.22 13.80 -17.62
N LEU A 255 55.08 12.79 -17.51
CA LEU A 255 55.49 11.93 -18.64
C LEU A 255 54.30 11.18 -19.25
N LEU A 256 53.54 10.48 -18.42
CA LEU A 256 52.36 9.71 -18.87
C LEU A 256 51.26 10.63 -19.33
N GLN A 257 50.98 11.70 -18.59
CA GLN A 257 49.95 12.68 -18.92
C GLN A 257 50.23 13.33 -20.30
N ASN A 258 51.46 13.82 -20.54
CA ASN A 258 51.83 14.41 -21.83
C ASN A 258 51.71 13.39 -22.97
N ARG A 259 52.05 12.12 -22.71
CA ARG A 259 51.92 11.04 -23.70
C ARG A 259 50.49 10.75 -24.06
N VAL A 260 49.59 10.71 -23.07
CA VAL A 260 48.16 10.55 -23.29
C VAL A 260 47.56 11.74 -24.03
N LEU A 261 47.88 12.96 -23.59
CA LEU A 261 47.39 14.20 -24.24
C LEU A 261 47.86 14.30 -25.70
N ALA A 262 49.13 13.90 -26.00
CA ALA A 262 49.64 13.86 -27.37
C ALA A 262 48.96 12.83 -28.26
N GLY A 263 48.42 11.74 -27.69
CA GLY A 263 47.71 10.68 -28.38
C GLY A 263 46.21 10.92 -28.57
N LEU A 264 45.65 12.01 -27.99
CA LEU A 264 44.24 12.32 -28.17
C LEU A 264 43.94 12.86 -29.58
N PRO A 265 42.89 12.41 -30.26
CA PRO A 265 42.51 12.89 -31.60
C PRO A 265 41.87 14.29 -31.57
N TYR A 266 41.75 14.93 -30.38
CA TYR A 266 41.16 16.25 -30.16
C TYR A 266 41.99 17.04 -29.13
N LYS A 267 41.80 18.37 -29.10
CA LYS A 267 42.39 19.23 -28.04
C LYS A 267 41.45 19.29 -26.85
N SER A 268 42.01 19.15 -25.66
CA SER A 268 41.25 19.31 -24.40
C SER A 268 40.68 20.72 -24.29
N THR A 269 39.44 20.80 -23.79
CA THR A 269 38.81 22.10 -23.47
C THR A 269 39.48 22.73 -22.26
N GLY A 270 39.34 24.04 -22.09
CA GLY A 270 39.89 24.76 -20.92
C GLY A 270 39.36 24.19 -19.58
N ALA A 271 38.14 23.68 -19.54
CA ALA A 271 37.59 23.03 -18.34
C ALA A 271 38.27 21.68 -18.05
N GLN A 272 38.50 20.85 -19.07
CA GLN A 272 39.22 19.58 -18.95
C GLN A 272 40.66 19.79 -18.51
N THR A 273 41.36 20.80 -19.10
CA THR A 273 42.75 21.13 -18.72
C THR A 273 42.86 21.59 -17.26
N ARG A 274 41.83 22.28 -16.73
CA ARG A 274 41.80 22.68 -15.31
C ARG A 274 41.45 21.54 -14.35
N ALA A 275 40.81 20.47 -14.83
CA ALA A 275 40.39 19.33 -14.02
C ALA A 275 41.44 18.23 -13.92
N VAL A 276 42.41 18.20 -14.84
CA VAL A 276 43.54 17.28 -14.91
C VAL A 276 44.81 17.93 -14.35
#